data_743746f5b518fb83e31f520b2975e609
#
_entry.id   743746f5b518fb83e31f520b2975e609
#
_cell.length_a   1.000
_cell.length_b   1.000
_cell.length_c   1.000
_cell.angle_alpha   90.00
_cell.angle_beta   90.00
_cell.angle_gamma   90.00
#
_symmetry.space_group_name_H-M   'P 1'
#
loop_
_entity.id
_entity.type
_entity.pdbx_description
1 polymer ?
#
loop_
_entity_poly.entity_id
_entity_poly.type
_entity_poly.pdbx_seq_one_letter_code
_entity_poly.pdbx_strand_id
1 'polypeptide(L)'
;QNNQYAEALLGRLYLIGDFLRLDVKRGVDLMYDAMGHGNANAAYTLGKYYAEGKHLKKDIPKAIALLEQAAQMGNPFAEYRLAKIYLFESDYFDWQKAVEYLNTSAHKGNENAYRALQNMNRNTVISITTGIADLVGDLSAMFDERPAVEDCTTMPERRESKKHDYEQSM
;
A
#
# COMPACT_ATOMS: atom_id res chain seq x y z
N GLN A 1 14.72 -15.24 21.03
CA GLN A 1 13.52 -14.45 20.64
C GLN A 1 13.68 -14.09 19.17
N ASN A 2 12.86 -14.67 18.31
CA ASN A 2 12.86 -14.31 16.89
C ASN A 2 12.42 -12.85 16.78
N ASN A 3 13.25 -12.05 16.11
CA ASN A 3 12.94 -10.63 15.94
C ASN A 3 12.04 -10.47 14.71
N GLN A 4 10.72 -10.48 14.93
CA GLN A 4 9.70 -10.31 13.89
C GLN A 4 9.93 -9.09 12.98
N TYR A 5 10.56 -8.03 13.52
CA TYR A 5 10.88 -6.83 12.72
C TYR A 5 12.06 -7.07 11.78
N ALA A 6 13.08 -7.81 12.25
CA ALA A 6 14.20 -8.18 11.40
C ALA A 6 13.79 -9.15 10.30
N GLU A 7 12.92 -10.12 10.62
CA GLU A 7 12.35 -11.06 9.63
C GLU A 7 11.54 -10.31 8.56
N ALA A 8 10.65 -9.40 8.97
CA ALA A 8 9.87 -8.58 8.04
C ALA A 8 10.74 -7.68 7.18
N LEU A 9 11.77 -7.05 7.76
CA LEU A 9 12.71 -6.21 7.01
C LEU A 9 13.50 -7.03 5.99
N LEU A 10 14.04 -8.16 6.41
CA LEU A 10 14.81 -9.05 5.54
C LEU A 10 13.92 -9.61 4.41
N GLY A 11 12.70 -10.04 4.73
CA GLY A 11 11.71 -10.49 3.76
C GLY A 11 11.42 -9.41 2.71
N ARG A 12 11.25 -8.16 3.13
CA ARG A 12 11.07 -7.02 2.23
C ARG A 12 12.29 -6.79 1.33
N LEU A 13 13.49 -6.85 1.87
CA LEU A 13 14.73 -6.68 1.08
C LEU A 13 14.86 -7.75 -0.01
N TYR A 14 14.46 -9.00 0.27
CA TYR A 14 14.42 -10.06 -0.74
C TYR A 14 13.32 -9.82 -1.79
N LEU A 15 12.18 -9.23 -1.42
CA LEU A 15 11.09 -8.91 -2.35
C LEU A 15 11.42 -7.70 -3.25
N ILE A 16 12.17 -6.73 -2.76
CA ILE A 16 12.55 -5.53 -3.53
C ILE A 16 13.73 -5.84 -4.46
N GLY A 17 14.73 -6.57 -3.97
CA GLY A 17 15.93 -6.93 -4.72
C GLY A 17 16.98 -5.81 -4.86
N ASP A 18 16.83 -4.68 -4.16
CA ASP A 18 17.72 -3.52 -4.32
C ASP A 18 19.08 -3.72 -3.65
N PHE A 19 19.11 -4.36 -2.49
CA PHE A 19 20.31 -4.58 -1.68
C PHE A 19 20.72 -6.05 -1.63
N LEU A 20 19.79 -6.95 -1.85
CA LEU A 20 19.97 -8.39 -1.91
C LEU A 20 19.49 -8.88 -3.26
N ARG A 21 20.05 -10.01 -3.72
CA ARG A 21 19.52 -10.66 -4.92
C ARG A 21 18.04 -10.98 -4.70
N LEU A 22 17.20 -10.57 -5.67
CA LEU A 22 15.77 -10.85 -5.66
C LEU A 22 15.52 -12.35 -5.43
N ASP A 23 14.84 -12.67 -4.34
CA ASP A 23 14.37 -14.02 -4.02
C ASP A 23 12.95 -13.92 -3.46
N VAL A 24 11.99 -13.93 -4.38
CA VAL A 24 10.58 -13.73 -4.06
C VAL A 24 10.07 -14.81 -3.09
N LYS A 25 10.49 -16.06 -3.29
CA LYS A 25 10.04 -17.16 -2.42
C LYS A 25 10.51 -16.95 -0.99
N ARG A 26 11.80 -16.72 -0.81
CA ARG A 26 12.38 -16.49 0.52
C ARG A 26 11.83 -15.22 1.18
N GLY A 27 11.60 -14.18 0.38
CA GLY A 27 10.98 -12.94 0.87
C GLY A 27 9.57 -13.17 1.41
N VAL A 28 8.75 -13.93 0.67
CA VAL A 28 7.39 -14.30 1.07
C VAL A 28 7.40 -15.19 2.31
N ASP A 29 8.25 -16.22 2.37
CA ASP A 29 8.35 -17.12 3.53
C ASP A 29 8.69 -16.34 4.81
N LEU A 30 9.70 -15.46 4.76
CA LEU A 30 10.08 -14.59 5.90
C LEU A 30 8.95 -13.63 6.33
N MET A 31 8.18 -13.12 5.37
CA MET A 31 7.03 -12.27 5.69
C MET A 31 5.91 -13.06 6.38
N TYR A 32 5.67 -14.30 5.97
CA TYR A 32 4.69 -15.15 6.67
C TYR A 32 5.16 -15.52 8.08
N ASP A 33 6.45 -15.80 8.27
CA ASP A 33 7.03 -16.06 9.59
C ASP A 33 6.88 -14.83 10.50
N ALA A 34 7.25 -13.64 10.01
CA ALA A 34 7.08 -12.39 10.74
C ALA A 34 5.61 -12.11 11.09
N MET A 35 4.69 -12.40 10.17
CA MET A 35 3.25 -12.27 10.41
C MET A 35 2.78 -13.25 11.50
N GLY A 36 3.26 -14.49 11.49
CA GLY A 36 3.01 -15.49 12.53
C GLY A 36 3.49 -15.04 13.92
N HIS A 37 4.53 -14.23 13.97
CA HIS A 37 5.04 -13.62 15.21
C HIS A 37 4.34 -12.29 15.57
N GLY A 38 3.26 -11.92 14.87
CA GLY A 38 2.45 -10.75 15.19
C GLY A 38 2.86 -9.46 14.49
N ASN A 39 3.66 -9.52 13.43
CA ASN A 39 4.06 -8.32 12.68
C ASN A 39 2.97 -7.89 11.68
N ALA A 40 2.20 -6.86 12.06
CA ALA A 40 1.15 -6.30 11.21
C ALA A 40 1.68 -5.71 9.88
N ASN A 41 2.91 -5.18 9.86
CA ASN A 41 3.51 -4.64 8.65
C ASN A 41 3.86 -5.72 7.63
N ALA A 42 4.19 -6.93 8.08
CA ALA A 42 4.42 -8.06 7.19
C ALA A 42 3.13 -8.45 6.46
N ALA A 43 2.01 -8.58 7.18
CA ALA A 43 0.69 -8.84 6.60
C ALA A 43 0.28 -7.75 5.60
N TYR A 44 0.45 -6.47 5.97
CA TYR A 44 0.20 -5.32 5.10
C TYR A 44 1.05 -5.38 3.81
N THR A 45 2.34 -5.64 3.96
CA THR A 45 3.27 -5.68 2.81
C THR A 45 2.89 -6.81 1.85
N LEU A 46 2.63 -8.01 2.33
CA LEU A 46 2.16 -9.11 1.49
C LEU A 46 0.84 -8.78 0.79
N GLY A 47 -0.13 -8.22 1.51
CA GLY A 47 -1.41 -7.80 0.95
C GLY A 47 -1.23 -6.78 -0.17
N LYS A 48 -0.37 -5.78 0.03
CA LYS A 48 0.00 -4.79 -0.99
C LYS A 48 0.58 -5.46 -2.24
N TYR A 49 1.56 -6.36 -2.09
CA TYR A 49 2.20 -7.02 -3.23
C TYR A 49 1.23 -7.91 -4.02
N TYR A 50 0.31 -8.61 -3.34
CA TYR A 50 -0.73 -9.38 -4.03
C TYR A 50 -1.75 -8.50 -4.74
N ALA A 51 -2.11 -7.33 -4.19
CA ALA A 51 -3.02 -6.39 -4.84
C ALA A 51 -2.39 -5.76 -6.09
N GLU A 52 -1.12 -5.35 -6.01
CA GLU A 52 -0.41 -4.70 -7.11
C GLU A 52 0.07 -5.69 -8.18
N GLY A 53 0.23 -6.96 -7.85
CA GLY A 53 0.84 -7.95 -8.75
C GLY A 53 2.34 -7.73 -8.99
N LYS A 54 3.01 -6.98 -8.10
CA LYS A 54 4.45 -6.69 -8.20
C LYS A 54 5.24 -7.84 -7.59
N HIS A 55 6.08 -8.49 -8.39
CA HIS A 55 6.88 -9.67 -8.04
C HIS A 55 6.06 -10.92 -7.64
N LEU A 56 4.78 -10.76 -7.34
CA LEU A 56 3.82 -11.84 -7.07
C LEU A 56 2.71 -11.79 -8.12
N LYS A 57 2.11 -12.94 -8.42
CA LYS A 57 0.91 -12.96 -9.26
C LYS A 57 -0.21 -12.21 -8.52
N LYS A 58 -0.88 -11.27 -9.22
CA LYS A 58 -2.02 -10.52 -8.67
C LYS A 58 -3.10 -11.49 -8.18
N ASP A 59 -3.51 -11.30 -6.92
CA ASP A 59 -4.52 -12.14 -6.25
C ASP A 59 -5.29 -11.23 -5.27
N ILE A 60 -6.40 -10.66 -5.75
CA ILE A 60 -7.19 -9.70 -4.96
C ILE A 60 -7.85 -10.36 -3.74
N PRO A 61 -8.48 -11.55 -3.82
CA PRO A 61 -9.01 -12.23 -2.64
C PRO A 61 -7.96 -12.41 -1.53
N LYS A 62 -6.76 -12.85 -1.91
CA LYS A 62 -5.66 -13.04 -0.96
C LYS A 62 -5.15 -11.71 -0.40
N ALA A 63 -5.10 -10.68 -1.23
CA ALA A 63 -4.74 -9.33 -0.79
C ALA A 63 -5.74 -8.80 0.25
N ILE A 64 -7.04 -8.95 0.02
CA ILE A 64 -8.09 -8.54 0.96
C ILE A 64 -7.89 -9.25 2.30
N ALA A 65 -7.78 -10.59 2.30
CA ALA A 65 -7.62 -11.36 3.53
C ALA A 65 -6.38 -10.93 4.35
N LEU A 66 -5.24 -10.69 3.68
CA LEU A 66 -4.01 -10.25 4.33
C LEU A 66 -4.11 -8.81 4.86
N LEU A 67 -4.77 -7.92 4.13
CA LEU A 67 -4.99 -6.55 4.57
C LEU A 67 -5.99 -6.47 5.73
N GLU A 68 -7.05 -7.30 5.73
CA GLU A 68 -7.97 -7.40 6.85
C GLU A 68 -7.26 -7.91 8.11
N GLN A 69 -6.39 -8.92 7.97
CA GLN A 69 -5.55 -9.38 9.07
C GLN A 69 -4.62 -8.27 9.58
N ALA A 70 -3.97 -7.52 8.68
CA ALA A 70 -3.13 -6.38 9.06
C ALA A 70 -3.92 -5.30 9.80
N ALA A 71 -5.15 -5.00 9.37
CA ALA A 71 -6.05 -4.03 10.00
C ALA A 71 -6.47 -4.48 11.42
N GLN A 72 -6.77 -5.77 11.60
CA GLN A 72 -7.06 -6.38 12.91
C GLN A 72 -5.86 -6.33 13.85
N MET A 73 -4.65 -6.47 13.31
CA MET A 73 -3.39 -6.34 14.05
C MET A 73 -3.00 -4.87 14.31
N GLY A 74 -3.84 -3.91 13.91
CA GLY A 74 -3.68 -2.48 14.19
C GLY A 74 -2.86 -1.70 13.16
N ASN A 75 -2.63 -2.22 11.97
CA ASN A 75 -1.96 -1.46 10.91
C ASN A 75 -2.91 -0.40 10.33
N PRO A 76 -2.62 0.92 10.47
CA PRO A 76 -3.54 1.98 10.02
C PRO A 76 -3.61 2.14 8.50
N PHE A 77 -2.61 1.62 7.76
CA PHE A 77 -2.57 1.74 6.31
C PHE A 77 -3.34 0.62 5.59
N ALA A 78 -3.61 -0.47 6.30
CA ALA A 78 -4.29 -1.63 5.72
C ALA A 78 -5.72 -1.29 5.29
N GLU A 79 -6.45 -0.54 6.11
CA GLU A 79 -7.82 -0.12 5.83
C GLU A 79 -7.88 0.84 4.63
N TYR A 80 -6.92 1.74 4.52
CA TYR A 80 -6.80 2.62 3.35
C TYR A 80 -6.56 1.81 2.06
N ARG A 81 -5.73 0.77 2.12
CA ARG A 81 -5.52 -0.14 0.97
C ARG A 81 -6.75 -0.96 0.63
N LEU A 82 -7.50 -1.43 1.63
CA LEU A 82 -8.80 -2.10 1.41
C LEU A 82 -9.77 -1.17 0.69
N ALA A 83 -9.88 0.09 1.14
CA ALA A 83 -10.72 1.07 0.49
C ALA A 83 -10.33 1.26 -0.99
N LYS A 84 -9.05 1.32 -1.32
CA LYS A 84 -8.58 1.39 -2.71
C LYS A 84 -8.99 0.17 -3.53
N ILE A 85 -8.90 -1.03 -2.98
CA ILE A 85 -9.36 -2.24 -3.68
C ILE A 85 -10.86 -2.13 -3.97
N TYR A 86 -11.68 -1.78 -2.99
CA TYR A 86 -13.13 -1.65 -3.17
C TYR A 86 -13.55 -0.50 -4.10
N LEU A 87 -12.68 0.48 -4.36
CA LEU A 87 -12.97 1.57 -5.31
C LEU A 87 -12.49 1.29 -6.73
N PHE A 88 -11.37 0.58 -6.90
CA PHE A 88 -10.68 0.51 -8.20
C PHE A 88 -10.68 -0.88 -8.84
N GLU A 89 -10.93 -1.95 -8.09
CA GLU A 89 -11.02 -3.29 -8.67
C GLU A 89 -12.49 -3.57 -9.06
N SER A 90 -12.78 -3.65 -10.36
CA SER A 90 -14.13 -3.75 -10.90
C SER A 90 -14.95 -4.89 -10.30
N ASP A 91 -14.32 -6.05 -10.11
CA ASP A 91 -15.00 -7.25 -9.60
C ASP A 91 -15.31 -7.17 -8.10
N TYR A 92 -14.71 -6.21 -7.40
CA TYR A 92 -14.85 -6.00 -5.95
C TYR A 92 -15.42 -4.63 -5.61
N PHE A 93 -15.86 -3.86 -6.61
CA PHE A 93 -16.36 -2.50 -6.41
C PHE A 93 -17.49 -2.46 -5.37
N ASP A 94 -17.24 -1.75 -4.27
CA ASP A 94 -18.21 -1.51 -3.20
C ASP A 94 -17.92 -0.14 -2.56
N TRP A 95 -18.67 0.87 -3.02
CA TRP A 95 -18.51 2.23 -2.53
C TRP A 95 -18.73 2.36 -1.01
N GLN A 96 -19.72 1.64 -0.47
CA GLN A 96 -20.09 1.77 0.93
C GLN A 96 -18.98 1.22 1.83
N LYS A 97 -18.45 0.04 1.51
CA LYS A 97 -17.30 -0.53 2.21
C LYS A 97 -16.05 0.35 2.09
N ALA A 98 -15.82 0.91 0.91
CA ALA A 98 -14.68 1.79 0.71
C ALA A 98 -14.74 3.02 1.62
N VAL A 99 -15.89 3.68 1.71
CA VAL A 99 -16.09 4.84 2.60
C VAL A 99 -15.95 4.44 4.06
N GLU A 100 -16.46 3.28 4.47
CA GLU A 100 -16.30 2.76 5.83
C GLU A 100 -14.83 2.55 6.20
N TYR A 101 -14.07 1.89 5.33
CA TYR A 101 -12.63 1.69 5.53
C TYR A 101 -11.85 3.01 5.53
N LEU A 102 -12.20 3.97 4.67
CA LEU A 102 -11.58 5.30 4.69
C LEU A 102 -11.84 6.03 6.00
N ASN A 103 -13.08 6.00 6.49
CA ASN A 103 -13.42 6.62 7.77
C ASN A 103 -12.64 5.98 8.92
N THR A 104 -12.59 4.65 8.98
CA THR A 104 -11.86 3.93 10.03
C THR A 104 -10.36 4.25 9.98
N SER A 105 -9.78 4.25 8.78
CA SER A 105 -8.37 4.60 8.58
C SER A 105 -8.06 6.04 8.96
N ALA A 106 -8.93 7.00 8.61
CA ALA A 106 -8.78 8.40 8.96
C ALA A 106 -8.86 8.63 10.49
N HIS A 107 -9.79 7.93 11.17
CA HIS A 107 -9.89 7.98 12.63
C HIS A 107 -8.65 7.42 13.34
N LYS A 108 -7.92 6.50 12.71
CA LYS A 108 -6.63 5.98 13.19
C LYS A 108 -5.45 6.89 12.83
N GLY A 109 -5.70 8.07 12.26
CA GLY A 109 -4.69 9.07 11.95
C GLY A 109 -4.05 8.94 10.57
N ASN A 110 -4.61 8.14 9.67
CA ASN A 110 -4.10 8.05 8.30
C ASN A 110 -4.50 9.30 7.50
N GLU A 111 -3.53 10.17 7.25
CA GLU A 111 -3.75 11.44 6.55
C GLU A 111 -4.23 11.24 5.09
N ASN A 112 -3.75 10.20 4.42
CA ASN A 112 -4.19 9.90 3.05
C ASN A 112 -5.67 9.54 3.00
N ALA A 113 -6.17 8.76 3.98
CA ALA A 113 -7.58 8.45 4.09
C ALA A 113 -8.42 9.70 4.38
N TYR A 114 -7.94 10.57 5.26
CA TYR A 114 -8.61 11.85 5.58
C TYR A 114 -8.69 12.75 4.33
N ARG A 115 -7.61 12.90 3.58
CA ARG A 115 -7.59 13.67 2.32
C ARG A 115 -8.53 13.08 1.27
N ALA A 116 -8.54 11.74 1.14
CA ALA A 116 -9.45 11.07 0.21
C ALA A 116 -10.91 11.38 0.54
N LEU A 117 -11.31 11.29 1.82
CA LEU A 117 -12.66 11.64 2.25
C LEU A 117 -13.02 13.11 1.99
N GLN A 118 -12.08 14.04 2.24
CA GLN A 118 -12.32 15.46 1.94
C GLN A 118 -12.51 15.71 0.46
N ASN A 119 -11.70 15.07 -0.40
CA ASN A 119 -11.82 15.18 -1.85
C ASN A 119 -13.15 14.58 -2.34
N MET A 120 -13.55 13.42 -1.80
CA MET A 120 -14.84 12.79 -2.10
C MET A 120 -15.99 13.73 -1.77
N ASN A 121 -16.02 14.33 -0.58
CA ASN A 121 -17.07 15.27 -0.17
C ASN A 121 -17.10 16.50 -1.07
N ARG A 122 -15.95 17.07 -1.42
CA ARG A 122 -15.87 18.25 -2.29
C ARG A 122 -16.36 17.95 -3.71
N ASN A 123 -15.99 16.81 -4.27
CA ASN A 123 -16.39 16.44 -5.63
C ASN A 123 -17.85 16.00 -5.70
N THR A 124 -18.40 15.38 -4.65
CA THR A 124 -19.83 15.10 -4.57
C THR A 124 -20.65 16.39 -4.64
N VAL A 125 -20.22 17.45 -3.93
CA VAL A 125 -20.90 18.76 -4.02
C VAL A 125 -20.77 19.37 -5.41
N ILE A 126 -19.62 19.26 -6.07
CA ILE A 126 -19.40 19.75 -7.43
C ILE A 126 -20.22 18.94 -8.44
N SER A 127 -20.24 17.60 -8.34
CA SER A 127 -21.00 16.73 -9.25
C SER A 127 -22.51 16.94 -9.16
N ILE A 128 -23.05 17.26 -7.99
CA ILE A 128 -24.45 17.61 -7.81
C ILE A 128 -24.77 18.94 -8.53
N THR A 129 -23.79 19.85 -8.61
CA THR A 129 -23.98 21.16 -9.25
C THR A 129 -23.69 21.17 -10.75
N THR A 130 -22.87 20.26 -11.26
CA THR A 130 -22.41 20.24 -12.67
C THR A 130 -22.92 19.09 -13.53
N GLY A 131 -23.63 18.11 -12.95
CA GLY A 131 -24.13 16.93 -13.71
C GLY A 131 -23.10 15.81 -13.81
N ILE A 132 -23.59 14.58 -13.76
CA ILE A 132 -22.95 13.30 -13.40
C ILE A 132 -21.81 12.81 -14.36
N ALA A 133 -21.30 13.60 -15.28
CA ALA A 133 -20.49 13.10 -16.41
C ALA A 133 -19.05 12.65 -16.09
N ASP A 134 -18.43 13.06 -14.96
CA ASP A 134 -16.98 12.84 -14.72
C ASP A 134 -16.59 12.11 -13.43
N LEU A 135 -17.49 11.38 -12.82
CA LEU A 135 -17.26 10.73 -11.51
C LEU A 135 -16.09 9.73 -11.50
N VAL A 136 -15.79 9.10 -12.62
CA VAL A 136 -14.73 8.06 -12.73
C VAL A 136 -13.33 8.67 -12.92
N GLY A 137 -13.23 9.77 -13.65
CA GLY A 137 -11.97 10.50 -13.85
C GLY A 137 -11.47 11.16 -12.56
N ASP A 138 -12.39 11.71 -11.79
CA ASP A 138 -12.09 12.39 -10.52
C ASP A 138 -11.66 11.43 -9.39
N LEU A 139 -12.13 10.17 -9.41
CA LEU A 139 -11.73 9.16 -8.44
C LEU A 139 -10.22 8.88 -8.47
N SER A 140 -9.60 8.85 -9.65
CA SER A 140 -8.15 8.64 -9.78
C SER A 140 -7.35 9.81 -9.21
N ALA A 141 -7.81 11.04 -9.41
CA ALA A 141 -7.17 12.25 -8.88
C ALA A 141 -7.29 12.39 -7.35
N MET A 142 -8.32 11.77 -6.75
CA MET A 142 -8.51 11.77 -5.29
C MET A 142 -7.43 11.00 -4.53
N PHE A 143 -6.83 10.03 -5.20
CA PHE A 143 -5.81 9.15 -4.66
C PHE A 143 -4.41 9.46 -5.22
N ASP A 144 -4.18 10.71 -5.68
CA ASP A 144 -2.84 11.17 -6.05
C ASP A 144 -1.95 11.10 -4.79
N GLU A 145 -1.28 9.97 -4.69
CA GLU A 145 -0.32 9.69 -3.63
C GLU A 145 0.92 10.54 -3.88
N ARG A 146 0.95 11.75 -3.32
CA ARG A 146 2.27 12.26 -2.96
C ARG A 146 2.85 11.25 -1.98
N PRO A 147 4.11 10.81 -2.16
CA PRO A 147 4.69 9.84 -1.25
C PRO A 147 4.57 10.40 0.15
N ALA A 148 3.64 9.87 0.91
CA ALA A 148 3.60 10.13 2.34
C ALA A 148 4.92 9.60 2.89
N VAL A 149 5.62 10.42 3.64
CA VAL A 149 6.85 10.08 4.38
C VAL A 149 6.66 8.85 5.28
N GLU A 150 5.44 8.36 5.34
CA GLU A 150 4.95 7.30 6.23
C GLU A 150 4.95 5.89 5.63
N ASP A 151 5.13 5.74 4.33
CA ASP A 151 5.44 4.43 3.77
C ASP A 151 6.94 4.17 3.94
N CYS A 152 7.36 3.73 5.13
CA CYS A 152 8.72 3.25 5.33
C CYS A 152 9.07 2.06 4.40
N THR A 153 8.21 1.75 3.44
CA THR A 153 8.45 0.83 2.34
C THR A 153 8.99 1.53 1.09
N THR A 154 8.90 2.87 0.98
CA THR A 154 9.49 3.63 -0.13
C THR A 154 10.74 4.36 0.34
N MET A 155 11.88 3.70 0.31
CA MET A 155 13.15 4.42 0.20
C MET A 155 13.11 5.21 -1.12
N PRO A 156 13.51 6.52 -1.13
CA PRO A 156 13.60 7.28 -2.37
C PRO A 156 14.52 6.52 -3.34
N GLU A 157 14.06 6.32 -4.57
CA GLU A 157 14.90 5.83 -5.65
C GLU A 157 16.18 6.67 -5.65
N ARG A 158 17.29 6.04 -5.36
CA ARG A 158 18.61 6.67 -5.53
C ARG A 158 18.72 7.00 -7.01
N ARG A 159 18.53 8.29 -7.33
CA ARG A 159 18.87 8.80 -8.67
C ARG A 159 20.25 8.25 -9.01
N GLU A 160 20.34 7.59 -10.15
CA GLU A 160 21.58 7.24 -10.82
C GLU A 160 22.34 8.53 -11.21
N SER A 161 22.95 9.16 -10.25
CA SER A 161 23.89 10.23 -10.47
C SER A 161 25.08 10.01 -9.56
N LYS A 162 26.00 9.20 -10.04
CA LYS A 162 27.44 9.22 -9.70
C LYS A 162 28.14 7.93 -10.17
N LYS A 163 28.05 7.66 -11.47
CA LYS A 163 28.96 6.71 -12.12
C LYS A 163 30.03 7.39 -12.97
N HIS A 164 30.21 8.71 -12.83
CA HIS A 164 31.11 9.46 -13.75
C HIS A 164 32.30 10.13 -13.08
N ASP A 165 32.50 10.03 -11.76
CA ASP A 165 33.59 10.74 -11.09
C ASP A 165 34.72 9.88 -10.56
N TYR A 166 34.76 8.57 -10.83
CA TYR A 166 35.85 7.68 -10.37
C TYR A 166 36.82 7.21 -11.47
N GLU A 167 36.64 7.60 -12.73
CA GLU A 167 37.55 7.20 -13.82
C GLU A 167 38.57 8.28 -14.24
N GLN A 168 38.64 9.40 -13.54
CA GLN A 168 39.63 10.47 -13.86
C GLN A 168 40.69 10.74 -12.78
N SER A 169 40.90 9.78 -11.87
CA SER A 169 41.98 9.91 -10.85
C SER A 169 42.81 8.62 -10.74
N MET A 170 43.36 8.16 -11.87
CA MET A 170 44.54 7.31 -11.91
C MET A 170 45.42 7.68 -13.12
#